data_8bd412754eafcb52d7cc4e7404eda2e6
#
_entry.id   8bd412754eafcb52d7cc4e7404eda2e6
#
_cell.length_a   1.000
_cell.length_b   1.000
_cell.length_c   1.000
_cell.angle_alpha   90.00
_cell.angle_beta   90.00
_cell.angle_gamma   90.00
#
_symmetry.space_group_name_H-M   'P 1'
#
loop_
_entity.id
_entity.type
_entity.pdbx_description
1 polymer ?
#
loop_
_entity_poly.entity_id
_entity_poly.type
_entity_poly.pdbx_seq_one_letter_code
_entity_poly.pdbx_strand_id
1 'polypeptide(L)'
;MDRTILHSDANCFYASVEMLYHPEYAGKPLAVGGDPEARHGIVLTANYVAKRKGVKTGMALWQAKQVCPDLIFVPPRMDLYLKFSSMLREIYSEYTNQVEPYGCDEAWLDVTDSFSLKGDGRKIAEEINRRVKKELGITVSIGIS
;
A
#
# COMPACT_ATOMS: atom_id res chain seq x y z
N MET A 1 29.22 -4.52 -13.32
CA MET A 1 28.29 -5.24 -12.44
C MET A 1 26.90 -4.63 -12.55
N ASP A 2 25.92 -5.44 -12.85
CA ASP A 2 24.58 -4.95 -13.01
C ASP A 2 23.97 -4.56 -11.65
N ARG A 3 23.20 -3.48 -11.67
CA ARG A 3 22.52 -3.02 -10.46
C ARG A 3 21.24 -3.84 -10.27
N THR A 4 20.97 -4.21 -9.04
CA THR A 4 19.73 -4.86 -8.66
C THR A 4 18.87 -3.87 -7.89
N ILE A 5 17.76 -3.47 -8.49
CA ILE A 5 16.85 -2.47 -7.94
C ILE A 5 15.52 -3.16 -7.65
N LEU A 6 15.03 -2.99 -6.44
CA LEU A 6 13.69 -3.42 -6.06
C LEU A 6 12.77 -2.21 -6.06
N HIS A 7 11.59 -2.37 -6.66
CA HIS A 7 10.52 -1.38 -6.56
C HIS A 7 9.40 -2.00 -5.72
N SER A 8 9.17 -1.45 -4.54
CA SER A 8 8.15 -1.91 -3.62
C SER A 8 6.98 -0.94 -3.60
N ASP A 9 5.77 -1.49 -3.70
CA ASP A 9 4.53 -0.71 -3.72
C ASP A 9 3.53 -1.40 -2.78
N ALA A 10 3.09 -0.68 -1.76
CA ALA A 10 2.12 -1.20 -0.80
C ALA A 10 0.73 -1.26 -1.47
N ASN A 11 0.14 -2.44 -1.48
CA ASN A 11 -1.11 -2.71 -2.17
C ASN A 11 -2.29 -2.02 -1.48
N CYS A 12 -3.05 -1.20 -2.23
CA CYS A 12 -4.22 -0.49 -1.71
C CYS A 12 -3.90 0.15 -0.35
N PHE A 13 -2.82 0.91 -0.28
CA PHE A 13 -2.16 1.25 0.99
C PHE A 13 -3.12 1.82 2.04
N TYR A 14 -3.80 2.92 1.72
CA TYR A 14 -4.67 3.56 2.71
C TYR A 14 -5.82 2.64 3.11
N ALA A 15 -6.44 1.96 2.14
CA ALA A 15 -7.52 1.03 2.42
C ALA A 15 -7.04 -0.15 3.26
N SER A 16 -5.84 -0.67 2.97
CA SER A 16 -5.26 -1.78 3.74
C SER A 16 -5.01 -1.39 5.19
N VAL A 17 -4.48 -0.19 5.41
CA VAL A 17 -4.26 0.31 6.77
C VAL A 17 -5.60 0.46 7.50
N GLU A 18 -6.61 1.04 6.85
CA GLU A 18 -7.92 1.22 7.48
C GLU A 18 -8.56 -0.11 7.83
N MET A 19 -8.40 -1.13 6.98
CA MET A 19 -8.96 -2.46 7.25
C MET A 19 -8.40 -3.10 8.52
N LEU A 20 -7.16 -2.77 8.89
CA LEU A 20 -6.56 -3.26 10.14
C LEU A 20 -7.30 -2.73 11.37
N TYR A 21 -7.83 -1.52 11.29
CA TYR A 21 -8.54 -0.86 12.38
C TYR A 21 -10.05 -1.09 12.32
N HIS A 22 -10.55 -1.72 11.26
CA HIS A 22 -11.97 -1.98 11.06
C HIS A 22 -12.19 -3.44 10.65
N PRO A 23 -11.89 -4.41 11.53
CA PRO A 23 -12.05 -5.84 11.18
C PRO A 23 -13.48 -6.22 10.85
N GLU A 24 -14.46 -5.42 11.29
CA GLU A 24 -15.88 -5.61 10.98
C GLU A 24 -16.19 -5.41 9.49
N TYR A 25 -15.29 -4.76 8.75
CA TYR A 25 -15.46 -4.55 7.31
C TYR A 25 -14.76 -5.61 6.46
N ALA A 26 -14.23 -6.66 7.08
CA ALA A 26 -13.56 -7.73 6.36
C ALA A 26 -14.51 -8.34 5.30
N GLY A 27 -13.99 -8.47 4.07
CA GLY A 27 -14.76 -9.00 2.94
C GLY A 27 -15.75 -8.02 2.33
N LYS A 28 -15.84 -6.81 2.86
CA LYS A 28 -16.76 -5.79 2.34
C LYS A 28 -16.02 -4.79 1.46
N PRO A 29 -16.69 -4.15 0.48
CA PRO A 29 -16.06 -3.12 -0.33
C PRO A 29 -15.84 -1.85 0.48
N LEU A 30 -14.60 -1.35 0.47
CA LEU A 30 -14.20 -0.18 1.24
C LEU A 30 -13.35 0.75 0.39
N ALA A 31 -13.62 2.04 0.50
CA ALA A 31 -12.82 3.07 -0.13
C ALA A 31 -12.46 4.15 0.89
N VAL A 32 -11.26 4.69 0.75
CA VAL A 32 -10.81 5.85 1.53
C VAL A 32 -11.04 7.08 0.67
N GLY A 33 -11.77 8.04 1.20
CA GLY A 33 -12.08 9.26 0.49
C GLY A 33 -12.73 10.28 1.42
N GLY A 34 -13.01 11.46 0.90
CA GLY A 34 -13.67 12.49 1.66
C GLY A 34 -15.15 12.18 1.90
N ASP A 35 -15.89 13.20 2.35
CA ASP A 35 -17.33 13.08 2.57
C ASP A 35 -18.03 12.79 1.25
N PRO A 36 -18.80 11.69 1.14
CA PRO A 36 -19.51 11.36 -0.10
C PRO A 36 -20.58 12.40 -0.46
N GLU A 37 -21.04 13.20 0.49
CA GLU A 37 -21.97 14.28 0.23
C GLU A 37 -21.28 15.50 -0.36
N ALA A 38 -19.95 15.60 -0.23
CA ALA A 38 -19.18 16.67 -0.84
C ALA A 38 -18.97 16.37 -2.33
N ARG A 39 -19.38 17.29 -3.19
CA ARG A 39 -19.36 17.10 -4.65
C ARG A 39 -17.96 16.90 -5.23
N HIS A 40 -16.93 17.33 -4.51
CA HIS A 40 -15.54 17.32 -5.00
C HIS A 40 -14.69 16.20 -4.38
N GLY A 41 -15.29 15.32 -3.58
CA GLY A 41 -14.56 14.20 -2.99
C GLY A 41 -14.24 13.15 -4.04
N ILE A 42 -13.04 12.58 -3.93
CA ILE A 42 -12.60 11.50 -4.82
C ILE A 42 -12.15 10.29 -4.02
N VAL A 43 -12.13 9.13 -4.67
CA VAL A 43 -11.57 7.91 -4.11
C VAL A 43 -10.05 8.03 -4.12
N LEU A 44 -9.43 8.02 -2.93
CA LEU A 44 -7.98 8.02 -2.80
C LEU A 44 -7.43 6.62 -3.00
N THR A 45 -8.13 5.64 -2.43
CA THR A 45 -7.76 4.23 -2.58
C THR A 45 -8.99 3.37 -2.31
N ALA A 46 -9.03 2.18 -2.89
CA ALA A 46 -10.12 1.22 -2.70
C ALA A 46 -9.51 -0.16 -2.45
N ASN A 47 -10.18 -0.98 -1.63
CA ASN A 47 -9.72 -2.35 -1.42
C ASN A 47 -10.07 -3.21 -2.65
N TYR A 48 -9.60 -4.46 -2.67
CA TYR A 48 -9.80 -5.34 -3.82
C TYR A 48 -11.27 -5.67 -4.05
N VAL A 49 -12.06 -5.79 -2.99
CA VAL A 49 -13.49 -6.06 -3.12
C VAL A 49 -14.18 -4.93 -3.89
N ALA A 50 -13.87 -3.68 -3.51
CA ALA A 50 -14.42 -2.51 -4.20
C ALA A 50 -13.91 -2.42 -5.64
N LYS A 51 -12.62 -2.68 -5.86
CA LYS A 51 -12.02 -2.65 -7.21
C LYS A 51 -12.69 -3.64 -8.13
N ARG A 52 -12.98 -4.84 -7.65
CA ARG A 52 -13.68 -5.85 -8.45
C ARG A 52 -15.08 -5.43 -8.85
N LYS A 53 -15.69 -4.54 -8.08
CA LYS A 53 -17.04 -4.01 -8.39
C LYS A 53 -17.00 -2.76 -9.27
N GLY A 54 -15.81 -2.33 -9.68
CA GLY A 54 -15.64 -1.23 -10.61
C GLY A 54 -15.22 0.10 -10.01
N VAL A 55 -14.93 0.13 -8.71
CA VAL A 55 -14.43 1.35 -8.05
C VAL A 55 -12.97 1.57 -8.42
N LYS A 56 -12.64 2.80 -8.82
CA LYS A 56 -11.28 3.17 -9.26
C LYS A 56 -10.78 4.38 -8.49
N THR A 57 -9.47 4.41 -8.25
CA THR A 57 -8.80 5.57 -7.67
C THR A 57 -9.02 6.80 -8.56
N GLY A 58 -9.31 7.92 -7.95
CA GLY A 58 -9.58 9.18 -8.65
C GLY A 58 -11.04 9.36 -9.08
N MET A 59 -11.84 8.31 -8.96
CA MET A 59 -13.27 8.37 -9.27
C MET A 59 -13.97 9.26 -8.24
N ALA A 60 -14.99 10.03 -8.69
CA ALA A 60 -15.81 10.82 -7.78
C ALA A 60 -16.55 9.89 -6.81
N LEU A 61 -16.69 10.29 -5.54
CA LEU A 61 -17.34 9.46 -4.53
C LEU A 61 -18.77 9.09 -4.89
N TRP A 62 -19.54 10.04 -5.46
CA TRP A 62 -20.91 9.75 -5.89
C TRP A 62 -20.96 8.70 -7.00
N GLN A 63 -19.98 8.75 -7.91
CA GLN A 63 -19.87 7.78 -9.01
C GLN A 63 -19.48 6.40 -8.48
N ALA A 64 -18.56 6.36 -7.52
CA ALA A 64 -18.17 5.11 -6.87
C ALA A 64 -19.36 4.45 -6.18
N LYS A 65 -20.22 5.24 -5.55
CA LYS A 65 -21.41 4.75 -4.88
C LYS A 65 -22.45 4.20 -5.89
N GLN A 66 -22.47 4.76 -7.11
CA GLN A 66 -23.33 4.23 -8.16
C GLN A 66 -22.90 2.86 -8.65
N VAL A 67 -21.59 2.65 -8.86
CA VAL A 67 -21.09 1.34 -9.34
C VAL A 67 -21.02 0.31 -8.21
N CYS A 68 -20.98 0.75 -6.97
CA CYS A 68 -20.90 -0.10 -5.80
C CYS A 68 -21.79 0.45 -4.68
N PRO A 69 -23.12 0.17 -4.72
CA PRO A 69 -24.04 0.78 -3.75
C PRO A 69 -23.77 0.45 -2.30
N ASP A 70 -23.16 -0.71 -2.02
CA ASP A 70 -22.81 -1.13 -0.67
C ASP A 70 -21.41 -0.69 -0.23
N LEU A 71 -20.79 0.21 -1.00
CA LEU A 71 -19.45 0.72 -0.71
C LEU A 71 -19.41 1.47 0.62
N ILE A 72 -18.44 1.11 1.45
CA ILE A 72 -18.20 1.77 2.72
C ILE A 72 -17.11 2.82 2.52
N PHE A 73 -17.40 4.07 2.88
CA PHE A 73 -16.42 5.15 2.83
C PHE A 73 -15.85 5.40 4.21
N VAL A 74 -14.53 5.57 4.29
CA VAL A 74 -13.87 6.03 5.51
C VAL A 74 -13.05 7.27 5.18
N PRO A 75 -13.03 8.27 6.07
CA PRO A 75 -12.24 9.47 5.83
C PRO A 75 -10.75 9.14 5.92
N PRO A 76 -9.88 9.84 5.17
CA PRO A 76 -8.44 9.58 5.23
C PRO A 76 -7.86 10.03 6.57
N ARG A 77 -6.90 9.25 7.05
CA ARG A 77 -6.15 9.55 8.30
C ARG A 77 -4.67 9.59 7.97
N MET A 78 -4.21 10.72 7.44
CA MET A 78 -2.84 10.87 6.95
C MET A 78 -1.78 10.59 8.02
N ASP A 79 -2.04 10.97 9.27
CA ASP A 79 -1.13 10.69 10.38
C ASP A 79 -0.85 9.20 10.53
N LEU A 80 -1.90 8.39 10.43
CA LEU A 80 -1.81 6.95 10.52
C LEU A 80 -1.04 6.36 9.34
N TYR A 81 -1.32 6.86 8.14
CA TYR A 81 -0.65 6.37 6.92
C TYR A 81 0.84 6.71 6.93
N LEU A 82 1.19 7.89 7.41
CA LEU A 82 2.60 8.29 7.55
C LEU A 82 3.33 7.41 8.56
N LYS A 83 2.64 7.00 9.62
CA LYS A 83 3.20 6.08 10.61
C LYS A 83 3.53 4.74 9.96
N PHE A 84 2.60 4.17 9.20
CA PHE A 84 2.83 2.91 8.49
C PHE A 84 3.89 3.04 7.41
N SER A 85 3.92 4.17 6.71
CA SER A 85 4.96 4.47 5.74
C SER A 85 6.35 4.46 6.38
N SER A 86 6.47 5.06 7.56
CA SER A 86 7.72 5.07 8.32
C SER A 86 8.14 3.66 8.73
N MET A 87 7.19 2.83 9.16
CA MET A 87 7.46 1.44 9.52
C MET A 87 7.92 0.61 8.32
N LEU A 88 7.35 0.86 7.15
CA LEU A 88 7.81 0.23 5.90
C LEU A 88 9.26 0.59 5.61
N ARG A 89 9.59 1.87 5.73
CA ARG A 89 10.97 2.35 5.47
C ARG A 89 11.95 1.74 6.45
N GLU A 90 11.57 1.55 7.69
CA GLU A 90 12.43 0.89 8.69
C GLU A 90 12.75 -0.54 8.25
N ILE A 91 11.76 -1.28 7.75
CA ILE A 91 11.99 -2.64 7.24
C ILE A 91 12.95 -2.59 6.06
N TYR A 92 12.69 -1.72 5.08
CA TYR A 92 13.55 -1.61 3.90
C TYR A 92 15.00 -1.27 4.29
N SER A 93 15.17 -0.40 5.27
CA SER A 93 16.48 0.07 5.71
C SER A 93 17.34 -1.01 6.35
N GLU A 94 16.73 -2.11 6.77
CA GLU A 94 17.48 -3.27 7.29
C GLU A 94 18.13 -4.08 6.17
N TYR A 95 17.75 -3.86 4.91
CA TYR A 95 18.27 -4.59 3.76
C TYR A 95 19.24 -3.76 2.92
N THR A 96 19.12 -2.46 2.97
CA THR A 96 20.01 -1.55 2.26
C THR A 96 19.91 -0.14 2.84
N ASN A 97 20.99 0.62 2.76
CA ASN A 97 20.97 2.03 3.11
C ASN A 97 20.58 2.92 1.93
N GLN A 98 20.34 2.33 0.77
CA GLN A 98 19.98 3.04 -0.45
C GLN A 98 18.49 2.87 -0.74
N VAL A 99 17.67 3.49 0.08
CA VAL A 99 16.22 3.50 -0.05
C VAL A 99 15.77 4.86 -0.49
N GLU A 100 15.08 4.93 -1.63
CA GLU A 100 14.49 6.17 -2.13
C GLU A 100 12.98 6.05 -2.06
N PRO A 101 12.33 6.73 -1.11
CA PRO A 101 10.88 6.69 -1.01
C PRO A 101 10.24 7.54 -2.11
N TYR A 102 9.10 7.07 -2.60
CA TYR A 102 8.28 7.78 -3.56
C TYR A 102 6.84 7.76 -3.04
N GLY A 103 6.39 8.90 -2.51
CA GLY A 103 5.11 8.97 -1.82
C GLY A 103 5.14 8.18 -0.51
N CYS A 104 3.96 7.86 0.01
CA CYS A 104 3.83 7.13 1.27
C CYS A 104 3.96 5.63 1.11
N ASP A 105 3.68 5.10 -0.06
CA ASP A 105 3.47 3.67 -0.29
C ASP A 105 4.46 3.02 -1.23
N GLU A 106 5.34 3.78 -1.87
CA GLU A 106 6.33 3.25 -2.81
C GLU A 106 7.75 3.56 -2.37
N ALA A 107 8.66 2.69 -2.74
CA ALA A 107 10.08 2.90 -2.51
C ALA A 107 10.91 2.12 -3.53
N TRP A 108 12.05 2.71 -3.88
CA TRP A 108 13.07 2.06 -4.69
C TRP A 108 14.22 1.68 -3.76
N LEU A 109 14.67 0.43 -3.85
CA LEU A 109 15.76 -0.08 -3.04
C LEU A 109 16.88 -0.57 -3.94
N ASP A 110 18.05 0.01 -3.82
CA ASP A 110 19.23 -0.50 -4.50
C ASP A 110 19.89 -1.53 -3.57
N VAL A 111 19.75 -2.80 -3.91
CA VAL A 111 20.24 -3.90 -3.10
C VAL A 111 21.48 -4.56 -3.69
N THR A 112 22.11 -3.90 -4.67
CA THR A 112 23.30 -4.42 -5.36
C THR A 112 24.38 -4.82 -4.36
N ASP A 113 24.67 -3.97 -3.40
CA ASP A 113 25.73 -4.20 -2.42
C ASP A 113 25.28 -5.05 -1.22
N SER A 114 24.01 -5.40 -1.15
CA SER A 114 23.45 -6.21 -0.07
C SER A 114 23.54 -7.71 -0.35
N PHE A 115 24.02 -8.08 -1.52
CA PHE A 115 24.01 -9.43 -2.03
C PHE A 115 24.73 -10.43 -1.13
N SER A 116 25.91 -10.05 -0.61
CA SER A 116 26.72 -10.97 0.20
C SER A 116 26.16 -11.17 1.61
N LEU A 117 25.40 -10.22 2.13
CA LEU A 117 24.89 -10.25 3.51
C LEU A 117 23.44 -10.70 3.59
N LYS A 118 22.62 -10.34 2.60
CA LYS A 118 21.16 -10.52 2.64
C LYS A 118 20.64 -11.48 1.57
N GLY A 119 21.49 -11.92 0.63
CA GLY A 119 21.09 -12.75 -0.48
C GLY A 119 20.78 -11.93 -1.74
N ASP A 120 20.30 -12.61 -2.79
CA ASP A 120 20.00 -11.96 -4.05
C ASP A 120 18.70 -11.13 -3.97
N GLY A 121 18.40 -10.37 -5.03
CA GLY A 121 17.24 -9.50 -5.07
C GLY A 121 15.93 -10.23 -4.82
N ARG A 122 15.79 -11.44 -5.39
CA ARG A 122 14.59 -12.25 -5.20
C ARG A 122 14.40 -12.66 -3.75
N LYS A 123 15.47 -13.12 -3.11
CA LYS A 123 15.43 -13.53 -1.71
C LYS A 123 15.11 -12.37 -0.80
N ILE A 124 15.70 -11.20 -1.07
CA ILE A 124 15.42 -9.98 -0.32
C ILE A 124 13.96 -9.58 -0.49
N ALA A 125 13.45 -9.59 -1.72
CA ALA A 125 12.06 -9.25 -2.01
C ALA A 125 11.08 -10.18 -1.28
N GLU A 126 11.34 -11.48 -1.32
CA GLU A 126 10.49 -12.47 -0.64
C GLU A 126 10.49 -12.27 0.87
N GLU A 127 11.64 -11.97 1.44
CA GLU A 127 11.79 -11.74 2.87
C GLU A 127 11.09 -10.46 3.31
N ILE A 128 11.24 -9.37 2.55
CA ILE A 128 10.54 -8.12 2.82
C ILE A 128 9.02 -8.34 2.76
N ASN A 129 8.55 -9.01 1.74
CA ASN A 129 7.13 -9.31 1.56
C ASN A 129 6.56 -10.04 2.77
N ARG A 130 7.25 -11.07 3.23
CA ARG A 130 6.85 -11.85 4.40
C ARG A 130 6.85 -11.01 5.67
N ARG A 131 7.88 -10.19 5.87
CA ARG A 131 8.01 -9.34 7.05
C ARG A 131 6.94 -8.26 7.11
N VAL A 132 6.66 -7.61 6.00
CA VAL A 132 5.63 -6.57 5.94
C VAL A 132 4.27 -7.17 6.31
N LYS A 133 3.95 -8.34 5.76
CA LYS A 133 2.70 -9.01 6.07
C LYS A 133 2.61 -9.41 7.54
N LYS A 134 3.69 -9.95 8.10
CA LYS A 134 3.72 -10.42 9.48
C LYS A 134 3.76 -9.28 10.49
N GLU A 135 4.58 -8.26 10.24
CA GLU A 135 4.84 -7.20 11.22
C GLU A 135 3.84 -6.06 11.12
N LEU A 136 3.35 -5.74 9.93
CA LEU A 136 2.44 -4.62 9.69
C LEU A 136 1.02 -5.05 9.33
N GLY A 137 0.84 -6.26 8.84
CA GLY A 137 -0.49 -6.76 8.46
C GLY A 137 -0.98 -6.28 7.10
N ILE A 138 -0.13 -5.63 6.32
CA ILE A 138 -0.45 -5.19 4.96
C ILE A 138 0.43 -5.94 3.97
N THR A 139 0.17 -5.77 2.68
CA THR A 139 0.95 -6.46 1.64
C THR A 139 1.63 -5.47 0.71
N VAL A 140 2.74 -5.90 0.14
CA VAL A 140 3.47 -5.13 -0.87
C VAL A 140 3.67 -5.98 -2.11
N SER A 141 3.77 -5.31 -3.25
CA SER A 141 4.17 -5.91 -4.52
C SER A 141 5.57 -5.41 -4.83
N ILE A 142 6.50 -6.30 -5.08
CA ILE A 142 7.90 -5.93 -5.30
C ILE A 142 8.34 -6.43 -6.67
N GLY A 143 8.72 -5.48 -7.52
CA GLY A 143 9.33 -5.78 -8.81
C GLY A 143 10.85 -5.74 -8.69
N ILE A 144 11.53 -6.58 -9.46
CA ILE A 144 12.99 -6.68 -9.49
C ILE A 144 13.47 -6.33 -10.89
N SER A 145 14.45 -5.45 -10.97
CA SER A 145 15.05 -5.11 -12.27
C SER A 145 16.57 -5.09 -12.24
#